data_18bb1ee6fccfd34e4f2f3035edd263ee
#
_entry.id   18bb1ee6fccfd34e4f2f3035edd263ee
#
_cell.length_a   1.000
_cell.length_b   1.000
_cell.length_c   1.000
_cell.angle_alpha   90.00
_cell.angle_beta   90.00
_cell.angle_gamma   90.00
#
_symmetry.space_group_name_H-M   'P 1'
#
loop_
_entity.id
_entity.type
_entity.pdbx_description
1 polymer ?
#
loop_
_entity_poly.entity_id
_entity_poly.type
_entity_poly.pdbx_seq_one_letter_code
_entity_poly.pdbx_strand_id
1 'polypeptide(L)'
;VVHALTGRDTLIDPAMFRDRNYAFGICLIAFFGAQVFLPTLLLPLMLKNLVHYPIDMIGLLLAPRALGIMITSPITGRLAQRSDPRLLVVAGFLMISTSYWFMGQWNLDVGPWEVAWTGLLQGAGSNLIFVPLNALTFRTLDGRYRGDAVPLFYLVLNLGASAGIATVMTYLTQDPQTAHAIL
;
A
#
# COMPACT_ATOMS: atom_id res chain seq x y z
N VAL A 1 30.15 12.48 9.49
CA VAL A 1 29.69 11.78 8.26
C VAL A 1 30.67 10.68 7.86
N VAL A 2 32.00 10.93 7.95
CA VAL A 2 33.04 9.94 7.56
C VAL A 2 33.10 8.75 8.53
N HIS A 3 32.76 8.93 9.80
CA HIS A 3 32.78 7.86 10.83
C HIS A 3 31.63 6.83 10.66
N ALA A 4 30.55 7.19 9.97
CA ALA A 4 29.43 6.28 9.70
C ALA A 4 29.71 5.29 8.55
N LEU A 5 30.77 5.51 7.78
CA LEU A 5 31.15 4.67 6.63
C LEU A 5 32.28 3.68 6.92
N THR A 6 32.94 3.80 8.09
CA THR A 6 34.15 3.01 8.40
C THR A 6 34.03 2.22 9.71
N GLY A 7 32.95 2.39 10.48
CA GLY A 7 32.72 1.64 11.73
C GLY A 7 32.05 0.28 11.43
N ARG A 8 32.40 -0.73 12.20
CA ARG A 8 31.80 -2.09 12.19
C ARG A 8 30.31 -2.14 12.51
N ASP A 9 29.68 -1.00 12.73
CA ASP A 9 28.24 -0.79 12.94
C ASP A 9 27.65 -0.08 11.72
N THR A 10 27.73 -0.71 10.55
CA THR A 10 26.92 -0.28 9.39
C THR A 10 25.46 -0.49 9.76
N LEU A 11 24.68 0.60 9.83
CA LEU A 11 23.23 0.61 10.12
C LEU A 11 22.43 -0.33 9.22
N ILE A 12 23.01 -0.80 8.14
CA ILE A 12 22.41 -1.75 7.20
C ILE A 12 23.50 -2.74 6.80
N ASP A 13 23.40 -4.00 7.24
CA ASP A 13 24.30 -5.05 6.80
C ASP A 13 23.85 -5.57 5.42
N PRO A 14 24.64 -5.39 4.35
CA PRO A 14 24.28 -5.88 3.01
C PRO A 14 24.06 -7.39 2.95
N ALA A 15 24.53 -8.14 3.93
CA ALA A 15 24.35 -9.59 3.98
C ALA A 15 22.88 -10.00 4.13
N MET A 16 22.01 -9.12 4.66
CA MET A 16 20.55 -9.39 4.73
C MET A 16 19.89 -9.52 3.34
N PHE A 17 20.43 -8.85 2.31
CA PHE A 17 19.92 -8.95 0.93
C PHE A 17 20.32 -10.25 0.22
N ARG A 18 21.22 -11.07 0.81
CA ARG A 18 21.51 -12.43 0.30
C ARG A 18 20.35 -13.39 0.57
N ASP A 19 19.49 -13.08 1.53
CA ASP A 19 18.24 -13.82 1.72
C ASP A 19 17.25 -13.43 0.61
N ARG A 20 16.93 -14.40 -0.25
CA ARG A 20 16.02 -14.21 -1.39
C ARG A 20 14.62 -13.79 -0.94
N ASN A 21 14.11 -14.34 0.15
CA ASN A 21 12.77 -13.99 0.65
C ASN A 21 12.74 -12.54 1.14
N TYR A 22 13.79 -12.10 1.82
CA TYR A 22 13.91 -10.71 2.26
C TYR A 22 14.03 -9.76 1.07
N ALA A 23 14.90 -10.05 0.08
CA ALA A 23 15.08 -9.22 -1.09
C ALA A 23 13.80 -9.08 -1.92
N PHE A 24 13.09 -10.20 -2.18
CA PHE A 24 11.79 -10.15 -2.86
C PHE A 24 10.73 -9.43 -2.02
N GLY A 25 10.71 -9.65 -0.70
CA GLY A 25 9.79 -8.98 0.21
C GLY A 25 9.98 -7.46 0.20
N ILE A 26 11.21 -6.98 0.19
CA ILE A 26 11.55 -5.55 0.09
C ILE A 26 11.06 -4.94 -1.24
N CYS A 27 11.25 -5.62 -2.37
CA CYS A 27 10.73 -5.16 -3.65
C CYS A 27 9.19 -5.08 -3.66
N LEU A 28 8.53 -6.13 -3.15
CA LEU A 28 7.08 -6.18 -3.09
C LEU A 28 6.49 -5.13 -2.15
N ILE A 29 7.14 -4.86 -1.01
CA ILE A 29 6.64 -3.84 -0.07
C ILE A 29 6.80 -2.42 -0.61
N ALA A 30 7.84 -2.14 -1.43
CA ALA A 30 7.97 -0.87 -2.13
C ALA A 30 6.79 -0.63 -3.08
N PHE A 31 6.46 -1.64 -3.89
CA PHE A 31 5.32 -1.60 -4.80
C PHE A 31 3.99 -1.48 -4.05
N PHE A 32 3.84 -2.23 -2.97
CA PHE A 32 2.66 -2.16 -2.10
C PHE A 32 2.50 -0.77 -1.47
N GLY A 33 3.60 -0.13 -1.05
CA GLY A 33 3.59 1.23 -0.52
C GLY A 33 3.02 2.23 -1.53
N ALA A 34 3.53 2.22 -2.76
CA ALA A 34 3.01 3.07 -3.82
C ALA A 34 1.49 2.87 -4.03
N GLN A 35 1.07 1.62 -4.12
CA GLN A 35 -0.31 1.24 -4.40
C GLN A 35 -1.29 1.62 -3.28
N VAL A 36 -0.90 1.51 -2.00
CA VAL A 36 -1.78 1.80 -0.86
C VAL A 36 -1.92 3.30 -0.60
N PHE A 37 -0.84 4.05 -0.72
CA PHE A 37 -0.84 5.48 -0.39
C PHE A 37 -1.40 6.37 -1.51
N LEU A 38 -1.31 5.94 -2.77
CA LEU A 38 -1.86 6.66 -3.91
C LEU A 38 -3.35 7.00 -3.76
N PRO A 39 -4.25 6.03 -3.58
CA PRO A 39 -5.67 6.35 -3.42
C PRO A 39 -5.97 7.06 -2.08
N THR A 40 -5.14 6.86 -1.06
CA THR A 40 -5.31 7.57 0.22
C THR A 40 -5.17 9.08 0.05
N LEU A 41 -4.34 9.53 -0.88
CA LEU A 41 -4.15 10.94 -1.19
C LEU A 41 -5.12 11.43 -2.29
N LEU A 42 -5.23 10.67 -3.39
CA LEU A 42 -5.95 11.12 -4.59
C LEU A 42 -7.48 11.01 -4.46
N LEU A 43 -7.98 9.98 -3.77
CA LEU A 43 -9.41 9.75 -3.68
C LEU A 43 -10.15 10.89 -2.95
N PRO A 44 -9.69 11.39 -1.78
CA PRO A 44 -10.31 12.55 -1.14
C PRO A 44 -10.25 13.80 -2.03
N LEU A 45 -9.13 14.01 -2.73
CA LEU A 45 -8.94 15.15 -3.60
C LEU A 45 -9.91 15.10 -4.80
N MET A 46 -10.06 13.93 -5.41
CA MET A 46 -11.00 13.68 -6.50
C MET A 46 -12.46 13.90 -6.04
N LEU A 47 -12.86 13.31 -4.92
CA LEU A 47 -14.22 13.45 -4.40
C LEU A 47 -14.56 14.90 -4.05
N LYS A 48 -13.59 15.66 -3.55
CA LYS A 48 -13.78 17.08 -3.22
C LYS A 48 -13.86 17.96 -4.47
N ASN A 49 -12.90 17.83 -5.38
CA ASN A 49 -12.69 18.79 -6.46
C ASN A 49 -13.47 18.47 -7.74
N LEU A 50 -13.66 17.17 -8.04
CA LEU A 50 -14.34 16.73 -9.26
C LEU A 50 -15.82 16.39 -9.01
N VAL A 51 -16.11 15.68 -7.91
CA VAL A 51 -17.47 15.23 -7.61
C VAL A 51 -18.19 16.19 -6.66
N HIS A 52 -17.47 17.16 -6.06
CA HIS A 52 -17.99 18.22 -5.19
C HIS A 52 -18.69 17.68 -3.92
N TYR A 53 -18.24 16.55 -3.38
CA TYR A 53 -18.75 16.05 -2.11
C TYR A 53 -18.35 16.95 -0.94
N PRO A 54 -19.24 17.20 0.03
CA PRO A 54 -18.91 17.89 1.28
C PRO A 54 -17.80 17.15 2.05
N ILE A 55 -16.92 17.89 2.69
CA ILE A 55 -15.76 17.32 3.43
C ILE A 55 -16.20 16.29 4.48
N ASP A 56 -17.29 16.57 5.18
CA ASP A 56 -17.85 15.67 6.19
C ASP A 56 -18.27 14.31 5.61
N MET A 57 -18.78 14.33 4.38
CA MET A 57 -19.22 13.13 3.67
C MET A 57 -18.05 12.30 3.14
N ILE A 58 -16.96 12.97 2.72
CA ILE A 58 -15.76 12.30 2.22
C ILE A 58 -15.17 11.37 3.27
N GLY A 59 -15.07 11.82 4.53
CA GLY A 59 -14.60 10.98 5.64
C GLY A 59 -15.44 9.72 5.81
N LEU A 60 -16.77 9.84 5.73
CA LEU A 60 -17.68 8.71 5.83
C LEU A 60 -17.56 7.74 4.64
N LEU A 61 -17.37 8.28 3.43
CA LEU A 61 -17.19 7.48 2.21
C LEU A 61 -15.88 6.67 2.20
N LEU A 62 -14.86 7.15 2.90
CA LEU A 62 -13.57 6.47 3.04
C LEU A 62 -13.53 5.48 4.21
N ALA A 63 -14.45 5.58 5.17
CA ALA A 63 -14.53 4.68 6.32
C ALA A 63 -14.65 3.18 5.96
N PRO A 64 -15.38 2.76 4.92
CA PRO A 64 -15.49 1.36 4.52
C PRO A 64 -14.14 0.69 4.22
N ARG A 65 -13.14 1.45 3.75
CA ARG A 65 -11.78 0.93 3.57
C ARG A 65 -11.16 0.46 4.88
N ALA A 66 -11.30 1.23 5.95
CA ALA A 66 -10.84 0.84 7.27
C ALA A 66 -11.63 -0.36 7.82
N LEU A 67 -12.94 -0.42 7.57
CA LEU A 67 -13.78 -1.57 7.91
C LEU A 67 -13.31 -2.84 7.17
N GLY A 68 -12.94 -2.74 5.91
CA GLY A 68 -12.38 -3.84 5.13
C GLY A 68 -11.11 -4.42 5.78
N ILE A 69 -10.19 -3.56 6.22
CA ILE A 69 -8.98 -3.97 6.96
C ILE A 69 -9.37 -4.64 8.28
N MET A 70 -10.28 -4.03 9.04
CA MET A 70 -10.67 -4.51 10.37
C MET A 70 -11.34 -5.88 10.32
N ILE A 71 -12.27 -6.09 9.39
CA ILE A 71 -13.00 -7.36 9.23
C ILE A 71 -12.05 -8.48 8.76
N THR A 72 -11.15 -8.17 7.83
CA THR A 72 -10.24 -9.17 7.27
C THR A 72 -9.03 -9.47 8.15
N SER A 73 -8.68 -8.61 9.10
CA SER A 73 -7.52 -8.78 9.97
C SER A 73 -7.49 -10.12 10.73
N PRO A 74 -8.53 -10.52 11.47
CA PRO A 74 -8.56 -11.80 12.15
C PRO A 74 -8.61 -13.00 11.18
N ILE A 75 -9.23 -12.82 10.02
CA ILE A 75 -9.34 -13.85 8.97
C ILE A 75 -7.96 -14.09 8.37
N THR A 76 -7.27 -13.02 7.98
CA THR A 76 -5.93 -13.08 7.38
C THR A 76 -4.93 -13.70 8.37
N GLY A 77 -4.98 -13.33 9.64
CA GLY A 77 -4.10 -13.90 10.67
C GLY A 77 -4.28 -15.41 10.84
N ARG A 78 -5.53 -15.89 10.85
CA ARG A 78 -5.83 -17.33 10.93
C ARG A 78 -5.48 -18.07 9.65
N LEU A 79 -5.76 -17.47 8.51
CA LEU A 79 -5.54 -18.08 7.21
C LEU A 79 -4.04 -18.16 6.87
N ALA A 80 -3.25 -17.16 7.28
CA ALA A 80 -1.79 -17.16 7.13
C ALA A 80 -1.09 -18.27 7.92
N GLN A 81 -1.74 -18.80 8.98
CA GLN A 81 -1.23 -19.92 9.74
C GLN A 81 -1.62 -21.28 9.14
N ARG A 82 -2.70 -21.35 8.37
CA ARG A 82 -3.28 -22.62 7.85
C ARG A 82 -3.08 -22.81 6.35
N SER A 83 -2.89 -21.75 5.61
CA SER A 83 -2.74 -21.77 4.16
C SER A 83 -1.36 -21.23 3.76
N ASP A 84 -0.96 -21.48 2.50
CA ASP A 84 0.26 -20.88 1.96
C ASP A 84 0.12 -19.35 1.91
N PRO A 85 0.97 -18.60 2.64
CA PRO A 85 0.89 -17.14 2.65
C PRO A 85 1.01 -16.49 1.26
N ARG A 86 1.63 -17.19 0.31
CA ARG A 86 1.75 -16.70 -1.08
C ARG A 86 0.40 -16.59 -1.78
N LEU A 87 -0.50 -17.55 -1.53
CA LEU A 87 -1.85 -17.53 -2.09
C LEU A 87 -2.65 -16.34 -1.57
N LEU A 88 -2.46 -15.98 -0.30
CA LEU A 88 -3.11 -14.81 0.30
C LEU A 88 -2.63 -13.50 -0.34
N VAL A 89 -1.33 -13.38 -0.61
CA VAL A 89 -0.77 -12.22 -1.30
C VAL A 89 -1.36 -12.11 -2.70
N VAL A 90 -1.43 -13.21 -3.45
CA VAL A 90 -2.04 -13.22 -4.80
C VAL A 90 -3.53 -12.85 -4.74
N ALA A 91 -4.28 -13.44 -3.81
CA ALA A 91 -5.70 -13.12 -3.61
C ALA A 91 -5.90 -11.64 -3.27
N GLY A 92 -5.06 -11.08 -2.39
CA GLY A 92 -5.09 -9.67 -2.05
C GLY A 92 -4.81 -8.75 -3.26
N PHE A 93 -3.82 -9.09 -4.10
CA PHE A 93 -3.57 -8.34 -5.33
C PHE A 93 -4.73 -8.42 -6.31
N LEU A 94 -5.36 -9.58 -6.46
CA LEU A 94 -6.56 -9.72 -7.31
C LEU A 94 -7.72 -8.86 -6.80
N MET A 95 -7.97 -8.85 -5.48
CA MET A 95 -9.01 -8.01 -4.88
C MET A 95 -8.74 -6.52 -5.13
N ILE A 96 -7.51 -6.08 -4.96
CA ILE A 96 -7.12 -4.68 -5.18
C ILE A 96 -7.22 -4.32 -6.67
N SER A 97 -6.73 -5.19 -7.56
CA SER A 97 -6.84 -4.99 -9.01
C SER A 97 -8.29 -4.88 -9.47
N THR A 98 -9.16 -5.73 -8.91
CA THR A 98 -10.60 -5.67 -9.17
C THR A 98 -11.19 -4.36 -8.68
N SER A 99 -10.82 -3.90 -7.48
CA SER A 99 -11.26 -2.60 -6.96
C SER A 99 -10.84 -1.46 -7.89
N TYR A 100 -9.58 -1.42 -8.33
CA TYR A 100 -9.10 -0.39 -9.25
C TYR A 100 -9.77 -0.47 -10.63
N TRP A 101 -10.04 -1.67 -11.10
CA TRP A 101 -10.78 -1.85 -12.36
C TRP A 101 -12.15 -1.17 -12.30
N PHE A 102 -12.89 -1.36 -11.22
CA PHE A 102 -14.18 -0.70 -11.03
C PHE A 102 -14.03 0.81 -10.81
N MET A 103 -13.03 1.24 -10.04
CA MET A 103 -12.76 2.67 -9.86
C MET A 103 -12.41 3.36 -11.19
N GLY A 104 -11.73 2.67 -12.12
CA GLY A 104 -11.42 3.19 -13.45
C GLY A 104 -12.65 3.36 -14.36
N GLN A 105 -13.79 2.80 -13.99
CA GLN A 105 -15.06 2.96 -14.72
C GLN A 105 -15.96 4.06 -14.11
N TRP A 106 -15.50 4.73 -13.05
CA TRP A 106 -16.27 5.79 -12.43
C TRP A 106 -16.45 6.98 -13.38
N ASN A 107 -17.66 7.52 -13.38
CA ASN A 107 -18.02 8.77 -14.02
C ASN A 107 -18.13 9.88 -12.95
N LEU A 108 -18.37 11.12 -13.37
CA LEU A 108 -18.59 12.24 -12.45
C LEU A 108 -19.84 12.08 -11.56
N ASP A 109 -20.75 11.18 -11.93
CA ASP A 109 -21.97 10.85 -11.17
C ASP A 109 -21.76 9.64 -10.21
N VAL A 110 -20.50 9.35 -9.85
CA VAL A 110 -20.20 8.23 -8.93
C VAL A 110 -20.95 8.37 -7.62
N GLY A 111 -21.73 7.35 -7.28
CA GLY A 111 -22.54 7.33 -6.06
C GLY A 111 -21.74 6.94 -4.81
N PRO A 112 -22.29 7.24 -3.61
CA PRO A 112 -21.65 6.88 -2.35
C PRO A 112 -21.40 5.37 -2.20
N TRP A 113 -22.27 4.55 -2.79
CA TRP A 113 -22.20 3.10 -2.72
C TRP A 113 -20.99 2.55 -3.47
N GLU A 114 -20.71 3.08 -4.66
CA GLU A 114 -19.57 2.68 -5.50
C GLU A 114 -18.25 2.96 -4.77
N VAL A 115 -18.15 4.11 -4.13
CA VAL A 115 -16.97 4.47 -3.33
C VAL A 115 -16.81 3.56 -2.11
N ALA A 116 -17.92 3.27 -1.42
CA ALA A 116 -17.92 2.49 -0.20
C ALA A 116 -17.47 1.04 -0.44
N TRP A 117 -18.08 0.32 -1.39
CA TRP A 117 -17.76 -1.09 -1.59
C TRP A 117 -16.39 -1.31 -2.25
N THR A 118 -15.98 -0.43 -3.19
CA THR A 118 -14.63 -0.50 -3.76
C THR A 118 -13.57 -0.20 -2.70
N GLY A 119 -13.82 0.77 -1.81
CA GLY A 119 -12.96 1.04 -0.67
C GLY A 119 -12.86 -0.16 0.29
N LEU A 120 -13.98 -0.81 0.61
CA LEU A 120 -14.01 -2.00 1.44
C LEU A 120 -13.19 -3.14 0.82
N LEU A 121 -13.37 -3.39 -0.47
CA LEU A 121 -12.61 -4.41 -1.21
C LEU A 121 -11.11 -4.10 -1.22
N GLN A 122 -10.74 -2.84 -1.41
CA GLN A 122 -9.35 -2.38 -1.39
C GLN A 122 -8.71 -2.54 0.00
N GLY A 123 -9.45 -2.20 1.06
CA GLY A 123 -9.01 -2.38 2.45
C GLY A 123 -8.78 -3.85 2.78
N ALA A 124 -9.73 -4.71 2.43
CA ALA A 124 -9.64 -6.15 2.60
C ALA A 124 -8.43 -6.74 1.86
N GLY A 125 -8.26 -6.40 0.59
CA GLY A 125 -7.13 -6.83 -0.24
C GLY A 125 -5.78 -6.35 0.30
N SER A 126 -5.72 -5.09 0.77
CA SER A 126 -4.49 -4.53 1.36
C SER A 126 -4.03 -5.33 2.58
N ASN A 127 -4.97 -5.73 3.44
CA ASN A 127 -4.65 -6.52 4.61
C ASN A 127 -4.22 -7.96 4.26
N LEU A 128 -4.85 -8.57 3.24
CA LEU A 128 -4.46 -9.88 2.72
C LEU A 128 -3.06 -9.89 2.10
N ILE A 129 -2.54 -8.75 1.68
CA ILE A 129 -1.16 -8.62 1.20
C ILE A 129 -0.22 -8.35 2.38
N PHE A 130 -0.49 -7.31 3.16
CA PHE A 130 0.46 -6.77 4.13
C PHE A 130 0.87 -7.78 5.21
N VAL A 131 -0.10 -8.48 5.80
CA VAL A 131 0.15 -9.41 6.90
C VAL A 131 1.00 -10.61 6.46
N PRO A 132 0.65 -11.38 5.41
CA PRO A 132 1.46 -12.50 4.98
C PRO A 132 2.77 -12.06 4.30
N LEU A 133 2.81 -10.92 3.62
CA LEU A 133 4.03 -10.38 3.04
C LEU A 133 5.07 -10.08 4.12
N ASN A 134 4.64 -9.42 5.21
CA ASN A 134 5.48 -9.16 6.36
C ASN A 134 6.04 -10.48 6.95
N ALA A 135 5.16 -11.47 7.18
CA ALA A 135 5.56 -12.76 7.71
C ALA A 135 6.54 -13.51 6.79
N LEU A 136 6.32 -13.49 5.47
CA LEU A 136 7.19 -14.13 4.48
C LEU A 136 8.56 -13.46 4.38
N THR A 137 8.59 -12.14 4.40
CA THR A 137 9.83 -11.34 4.27
C THR A 137 10.82 -11.68 5.39
N PHE A 138 10.33 -11.84 6.61
CA PHE A 138 11.19 -12.11 7.78
C PHE A 138 11.32 -13.61 8.15
N ARG A 139 10.65 -14.50 7.42
CA ARG A 139 10.58 -15.93 7.78
C ARG A 139 11.95 -16.61 7.81
N THR A 140 12.79 -16.33 6.84
CA THR A 140 14.11 -16.98 6.66
C THR A 140 15.26 -16.13 7.16
N LEU A 141 14.99 -14.85 7.52
CA LEU A 141 16.00 -13.94 7.96
C LEU A 141 16.53 -14.31 9.35
N ASP A 142 17.85 -14.42 9.46
CA ASP A 142 18.54 -14.68 10.73
C ASP A 142 18.16 -13.60 11.78
N GLY A 143 17.89 -14.05 13.00
CA GLY A 143 17.46 -13.20 14.12
C GLY A 143 18.37 -11.99 14.39
N ARG A 144 19.66 -12.12 14.13
CA ARG A 144 20.66 -11.04 14.30
C ARG A 144 20.43 -9.81 13.41
N TYR A 145 19.82 -10.02 12.23
CA TYR A 145 19.54 -8.94 11.27
C TYR A 145 18.18 -8.29 11.46
N ARG A 146 17.29 -8.86 12.28
CA ARG A 146 15.91 -8.37 12.44
C ARG A 146 15.85 -6.94 12.99
N GLY A 147 16.83 -6.56 13.84
CA GLY A 147 16.91 -5.20 14.38
C GLY A 147 16.99 -4.12 13.31
N ASP A 148 17.74 -4.36 12.25
CA ASP A 148 17.98 -3.42 11.16
C ASP A 148 17.04 -3.64 9.99
N ALA A 149 16.62 -4.88 9.77
CA ALA A 149 15.75 -5.27 8.67
C ALA A 149 14.32 -4.73 8.79
N VAL A 150 13.77 -4.64 10.01
CA VAL A 150 12.42 -4.13 10.24
C VAL A 150 12.31 -2.63 9.96
N PRO A 151 13.18 -1.76 10.48
CA PRO A 151 13.18 -0.34 10.11
C PRO A 151 13.37 -0.13 8.60
N LEU A 152 14.26 -0.90 7.96
CA LEU A 152 14.49 -0.81 6.52
C LEU A 152 13.24 -1.19 5.71
N PHE A 153 12.51 -2.23 6.13
CA PHE A 153 11.26 -2.63 5.50
C PHE A 153 10.23 -1.49 5.49
N TYR A 154 10.03 -0.81 6.61
CA TYR A 154 9.12 0.34 6.69
C TYR A 154 9.65 1.58 5.96
N LEU A 155 10.96 1.77 5.93
CA LEU A 155 11.58 2.84 5.15
C LEU A 155 11.30 2.64 3.66
N VAL A 156 11.49 1.42 3.15
CA VAL A 156 11.23 1.09 1.75
C VAL A 156 9.73 1.19 1.42
N LEU A 157 8.83 0.78 2.32
CA LEU A 157 7.39 1.02 2.20
C LEU A 157 7.08 2.50 1.95
N ASN A 158 7.67 3.39 2.77
CA ASN A 158 7.45 4.84 2.65
C ASN A 158 8.10 5.44 1.40
N LEU A 159 9.29 4.95 1.01
CA LEU A 159 9.93 5.36 -0.25
C LEU A 159 9.08 4.95 -1.45
N GLY A 160 8.55 3.74 -1.45
CA GLY A 160 7.61 3.28 -2.48
C GLY A 160 6.36 4.16 -2.56
N ALA A 161 5.78 4.50 -1.39
CA ALA A 161 4.65 5.42 -1.29
C ALA A 161 4.96 6.79 -1.90
N SER A 162 6.10 7.38 -1.51
CA SER A 162 6.53 8.70 -2.01
C SER A 162 6.80 8.68 -3.52
N ALA A 163 7.46 7.63 -4.02
CA ALA A 163 7.72 7.47 -5.45
C ALA A 163 6.42 7.32 -6.25
N GLY A 164 5.46 6.53 -5.75
CA GLY A 164 4.15 6.36 -6.37
C GLY A 164 3.39 7.69 -6.45
N ILE A 165 3.31 8.42 -5.35
CA ILE A 165 2.66 9.74 -5.30
C ILE A 165 3.33 10.72 -6.26
N ALA A 166 4.68 10.82 -6.23
CA ALA A 166 5.42 11.72 -7.09
C ALA A 166 5.19 11.41 -8.59
N THR A 167 5.18 10.13 -8.96
CA THR A 167 4.93 9.71 -10.34
C THR A 167 3.56 10.17 -10.81
N VAL A 168 2.51 9.92 -10.04
CA VAL A 168 1.15 10.29 -10.44
C VAL A 168 0.96 11.80 -10.42
N MET A 169 1.50 12.51 -9.43
CA MET A 169 1.45 13.98 -9.42
C MET A 169 2.14 14.59 -10.63
N THR A 170 3.26 14.01 -11.07
CA THR A 170 3.95 14.46 -12.30
C THR A 170 3.06 14.28 -13.53
N TYR A 171 2.38 13.14 -13.68
CA TYR A 171 1.44 12.93 -14.78
C TYR A 171 0.26 13.91 -14.74
N LEU A 172 -0.32 14.12 -13.56
CA LEU A 172 -1.44 15.06 -13.40
C LEU A 172 -1.06 16.51 -13.72
N THR A 173 0.17 16.94 -13.41
CA THR A 173 0.64 18.31 -13.70
C THR A 173 1.11 18.50 -15.13
N GLN A 174 1.45 17.43 -15.86
CA GLN A 174 1.83 17.51 -17.27
C GLN A 174 0.63 17.68 -18.21
N ASP A 175 -0.56 17.28 -17.78
CA ASP A 175 -1.78 17.48 -18.55
C ASP A 175 -2.48 18.78 -18.09
N PRO A 176 -2.41 19.88 -18.89
CA PRO A 176 -2.92 21.19 -18.47
C PRO A 176 -4.43 21.20 -18.21
N GLN A 177 -5.19 20.27 -18.82
CA GLN A 177 -6.63 20.16 -18.59
C GLN A 177 -6.93 19.55 -17.22
N THR A 178 -6.11 18.59 -16.77
CA THR A 178 -6.24 17.93 -15.46
C THR A 178 -5.72 18.82 -14.34
N ALA A 179 -4.67 19.60 -14.58
CA ALA A 179 -4.12 20.53 -13.60
C ALA A 179 -5.13 21.61 -13.17
N HIS A 180 -5.91 22.15 -14.11
CA HIS A 180 -6.97 23.14 -13.80
C HIS A 180 -8.19 22.56 -13.08
N ALA A 181 -8.40 21.25 -13.13
CA ALA A 181 -9.52 20.59 -12.46
C ALA A 181 -9.20 20.17 -11.00
N ILE A 182 -7.91 20.09 -10.64
CA ILE A 182 -7.45 19.56 -9.34
C ILE A 182 -6.95 20.68 -8.42
N LEU A 183 -6.45 21.79 -8.96
CA LEU A 183 -6.01 22.98 -8.22
C LEU A 183 -7.14 23.99 -8.05
#